data_19d40220fb8080caf75f311b5d36e344
#
_entry.id   19d40220fb8080caf75f311b5d36e344
#
_cell.length_a   1.000
_cell.length_b   1.000
_cell.length_c   1.000
_cell.angle_alpha   90.00
_cell.angle_beta   90.00
_cell.angle_gamma   90.00
#
_symmetry.space_group_name_H-M   'P 1'
#
loop_
_entity.id
_entity.type
_entity.pdbx_description
1 polymer ?
#
loop_
_entity_poly.entity_id
_entity_poly.type
_entity_poly.pdbx_seq_one_letter_code
_entity_poly.pdbx_strand_id
1 'polypeptide(L)'
;MKLLTNLRPSKPLKELRWFDIAVITLLMFGQFIYRSTELYLASFAPAASTRATETVTNTASEGAAFSSNFNFQLLMLVLTILYLLFRRFDFKQLPIRLSWSVLLWTPLIFVAVGFFGDIVTTLSGEYNYFDPTLWSYVDILEIFRKFAELTPMAILYGLLNGFYEEFFFLGLMTSVKDKYKWWALAYSTIIRISFHTYQGMLWALVIGVVYGLFYYFLYKYKVKNLLPFFLMHALADMFGSSLMYVLINWRS
;
A
#
# COMPACT_ATOMS: atom_id res chain seq x y z
N MET A 1 -18.56 -31.60 -15.35
CA MET A 1 -17.11 -31.88 -15.44
C MET A 1 -16.30 -30.75 -16.07
N LYS A 2 -16.65 -30.16 -17.21
CA LYS A 2 -15.94 -29.03 -17.84
C LYS A 2 -15.77 -27.77 -16.98
N LEU A 3 -16.71 -27.45 -16.11
CA LEU A 3 -16.64 -26.27 -15.22
C LEU A 3 -15.54 -26.42 -14.16
N LEU A 4 -15.43 -27.62 -13.55
CA LEU A 4 -14.41 -27.92 -12.54
C LEU A 4 -12.98 -27.92 -13.11
N THR A 5 -12.81 -28.40 -14.36
CA THR A 5 -11.49 -28.36 -15.04
C THR A 5 -11.09 -26.94 -15.42
N ASN A 6 -12.04 -26.03 -15.64
CA ASN A 6 -11.76 -24.62 -15.85
C ASN A 6 -11.37 -23.90 -14.55
N LEU A 7 -11.94 -24.31 -13.41
CA LEU A 7 -11.62 -23.74 -12.11
C LEU A 7 -10.31 -24.28 -11.52
N ARG A 8 -9.97 -25.57 -11.75
CA ARG A 8 -8.72 -26.17 -11.30
C ARG A 8 -7.90 -26.68 -12.49
N PRO A 9 -6.94 -25.89 -13.00
CA PRO A 9 -6.12 -26.29 -14.14
C PRO A 9 -5.29 -27.54 -13.84
N SER A 10 -5.06 -28.37 -14.85
CA SER A 10 -4.20 -29.56 -14.73
C SER A 10 -2.71 -29.20 -14.59
N LYS A 11 -2.30 -28.09 -15.20
CA LYS A 11 -0.91 -27.55 -15.15
C LYS A 11 -0.85 -26.34 -14.21
N PRO A 12 0.33 -26.01 -13.62
CA PRO A 12 0.50 -24.78 -12.85
C PRO A 12 0.09 -23.54 -13.63
N LEU A 13 -0.69 -22.66 -12.98
CA LEU A 13 -1.21 -21.43 -13.57
C LEU A 13 -0.13 -20.35 -13.47
N LYS A 14 0.48 -19.99 -14.59
CA LYS A 14 1.47 -18.91 -14.65
C LYS A 14 0.85 -17.53 -14.84
N GLU A 15 -0.33 -17.47 -15.43
CA GLU A 15 -1.02 -16.24 -15.78
C GLU A 15 -2.43 -16.26 -15.21
N LEU A 16 -2.77 -15.25 -14.40
CA LEU A 16 -4.10 -15.06 -13.86
C LEU A 16 -5.07 -14.70 -15.00
N ARG A 17 -6.28 -15.22 -14.90
CA ARG A 17 -7.38 -14.85 -15.77
C ARG A 17 -8.13 -13.67 -15.14
N TRP A 18 -8.89 -12.91 -15.94
CA TRP A 18 -9.64 -11.77 -15.46
C TRP A 18 -10.59 -12.10 -14.29
N PHE A 19 -11.20 -13.29 -14.28
CA PHE A 19 -12.07 -13.69 -13.17
C PHE A 19 -11.28 -14.02 -11.90
N ASP A 20 -10.04 -14.55 -12.02
CA ASP A 20 -9.15 -14.75 -10.87
C ASP A 20 -8.83 -13.39 -10.24
N ILE A 21 -8.53 -12.39 -11.08
CA ILE A 21 -8.27 -11.01 -10.64
C ILE A 21 -9.49 -10.44 -9.91
N ALA A 22 -10.71 -10.60 -10.49
CA ALA A 22 -11.93 -10.10 -9.88
C ALA A 22 -12.20 -10.74 -8.50
N VAL A 23 -12.04 -12.07 -8.38
CA VAL A 23 -12.21 -12.78 -7.10
C VAL A 23 -11.17 -12.31 -6.07
N ILE A 24 -9.91 -12.22 -6.47
CA ILE A 24 -8.82 -11.78 -5.59
C ILE A 24 -9.04 -10.32 -5.15
N THR A 25 -9.43 -9.44 -6.07
CA THR A 25 -9.74 -8.04 -5.74
C THR A 25 -10.88 -7.95 -4.73
N LEU A 26 -11.95 -8.73 -4.93
CA LEU A 26 -13.08 -8.73 -4.01
C LEU A 26 -12.68 -9.21 -2.61
N LEU A 27 -11.87 -10.28 -2.54
CA LEU A 27 -11.34 -10.79 -1.28
C LEU A 27 -10.43 -9.79 -0.58
N MET A 28 -9.45 -9.26 -1.30
CA MET A 28 -8.42 -8.41 -0.69
C MET A 28 -8.91 -6.97 -0.46
N PHE A 29 -9.64 -6.39 -1.39
CA PHE A 29 -9.93 -4.95 -1.38
C PHE A 29 -11.42 -4.59 -1.30
N GLY A 30 -12.35 -5.54 -1.47
CA GLY A 30 -13.79 -5.23 -1.49
C GLY A 30 -14.26 -4.45 -0.27
N GLN A 31 -13.89 -4.88 0.94
CA GLN A 31 -14.23 -4.21 2.19
C GLN A 31 -13.54 -2.85 2.33
N PHE A 32 -12.27 -2.75 1.93
CA PHE A 32 -11.51 -1.50 2.02
C PHE A 32 -12.06 -0.45 1.04
N ILE A 33 -12.41 -0.85 -0.19
CA ILE A 33 -13.06 0.04 -1.17
C ILE A 33 -14.39 0.54 -0.63
N TYR A 34 -15.21 -0.36 -0.09
CA TYR A 34 -16.50 0.01 0.49
C TYR A 34 -16.34 1.04 1.61
N ARG A 35 -15.49 0.75 2.59
CA ARG A 35 -15.23 1.64 3.74
C ARG A 35 -14.63 2.97 3.32
N SER A 36 -13.66 2.94 2.42
CA SER A 36 -13.02 4.15 1.90
C SER A 36 -14.00 5.05 1.16
N THR A 37 -14.89 4.46 0.35
CA THR A 37 -15.93 5.19 -0.36
C THR A 37 -16.96 5.77 0.61
N GLU A 38 -17.37 5.01 1.63
CA GLU A 38 -18.30 5.48 2.68
C GLU A 38 -17.74 6.71 3.41
N LEU A 39 -16.48 6.64 3.87
CA LEU A 39 -15.80 7.76 4.54
C LEU A 39 -15.65 8.97 3.62
N TYR A 40 -15.28 8.76 2.36
CA TYR A 40 -15.16 9.83 1.39
C TYR A 40 -16.50 10.53 1.14
N LEU A 41 -17.58 9.78 0.96
CA LEU A 41 -18.91 10.36 0.79
C LEU A 41 -19.41 11.09 2.04
N ALA A 42 -19.11 10.54 3.23
CA ALA A 42 -19.45 11.17 4.50
C ALA A 42 -18.75 12.54 4.69
N SER A 43 -17.55 12.73 4.11
CA SER A 43 -16.84 14.01 4.19
C SER A 43 -17.56 15.19 3.50
N PHE A 44 -18.53 14.91 2.62
CA PHE A 44 -19.37 15.92 1.97
C PHE A 44 -20.67 16.20 2.73
N ALA A 45 -20.97 15.45 3.80
CA ALA A 45 -22.19 15.67 4.58
C ALA A 45 -22.07 16.96 5.42
N PRO A 46 -23.16 17.73 5.60
CA PRO A 46 -23.14 18.92 6.45
C PRO A 46 -22.70 18.58 7.88
N ALA A 47 -21.90 19.45 8.50
CA ALA A 47 -21.28 19.26 9.83
C ALA A 47 -22.26 18.91 10.96
N ALA A 48 -23.56 19.15 10.79
CA ALA A 48 -24.60 18.78 11.76
C ALA A 48 -24.79 17.26 11.93
N SER A 49 -24.39 16.45 10.94
CA SER A 49 -24.49 14.99 10.98
C SER A 49 -23.20 14.30 11.46
N THR A 50 -22.10 15.05 11.58
CA THR A 50 -20.76 14.51 11.90
C THR A 50 -20.44 14.50 13.40
N ARG A 51 -21.34 14.95 14.28
CA ARG A 51 -21.13 14.97 15.74
C ARG A 51 -20.98 13.58 16.40
N ALA A 52 -21.08 12.49 15.62
CA ALA A 52 -20.92 11.13 16.12
C ALA A 52 -19.54 10.50 15.85
N THR A 53 -18.61 11.22 15.20
CA THR A 53 -17.32 10.63 14.76
C THR A 53 -16.07 11.31 15.35
N GLU A 54 -16.23 12.29 16.24
CA GLU A 54 -15.12 12.73 17.10
C GLU A 54 -14.94 11.72 18.25
N THR A 55 -14.49 10.54 17.92
CA THR A 55 -13.99 9.60 18.92
C THR A 55 -12.57 10.05 19.26
N VAL A 56 -12.43 10.52 20.49
CA VAL A 56 -11.17 10.72 21.21
C VAL A 56 -10.17 9.63 20.79
N THR A 57 -9.13 10.03 20.06
CA THR A 57 -7.98 9.16 19.72
C THR A 57 -7.15 8.95 20.98
N ASN A 58 -7.58 8.02 21.82
CA ASN A 58 -6.71 7.43 22.84
C ASN A 58 -5.80 6.42 22.16
N THR A 59 -4.51 6.40 22.51
CA THR A 59 -3.52 5.41 22.03
C THR A 59 -4.00 3.95 22.15
N ALA A 60 -4.87 3.66 23.11
CA ALA A 60 -5.56 2.37 23.22
C ALA A 60 -6.53 2.07 22.06
N SER A 61 -7.19 3.10 21.49
CA SER A 61 -8.09 2.93 20.35
C SER A 61 -7.34 2.71 19.03
N GLU A 62 -6.17 3.32 18.87
CA GLU A 62 -5.30 3.10 17.70
C GLU A 62 -4.73 1.68 17.68
N GLY A 63 -4.26 1.18 18.83
CA GLY A 63 -3.79 -0.21 18.94
C GLY A 63 -4.89 -1.23 18.63
N ALA A 64 -6.13 -0.98 19.05
CA ALA A 64 -7.28 -1.83 18.73
C ALA A 64 -7.63 -1.77 17.23
N ALA A 65 -7.56 -0.59 16.61
CA ALA A 65 -7.79 -0.43 15.18
C ALA A 65 -6.72 -1.14 14.35
N PHE A 66 -5.43 -1.02 14.69
CA PHE A 66 -4.35 -1.77 14.05
C PHE A 66 -4.53 -3.27 14.19
N SER A 67 -4.91 -3.77 15.38
CA SER A 67 -5.16 -5.19 15.59
C SER A 67 -6.34 -5.70 14.77
N SER A 68 -7.43 -4.95 14.69
CA SER A 68 -8.60 -5.31 13.89
C SER A 68 -8.27 -5.36 12.39
N ASN A 69 -7.59 -4.33 11.88
CA ASN A 69 -7.18 -4.27 10.49
C ASN A 69 -6.17 -5.39 10.15
N PHE A 70 -5.19 -5.64 11.04
CA PHE A 70 -4.24 -6.72 10.91
C PHE A 70 -4.93 -8.08 10.78
N ASN A 71 -5.84 -8.41 11.70
CA ASN A 71 -6.54 -9.69 11.69
C ASN A 71 -7.39 -9.85 10.43
N PHE A 72 -8.07 -8.79 10.00
CA PHE A 72 -8.87 -8.81 8.78
C PHE A 72 -8.00 -9.01 7.53
N GLN A 73 -6.92 -8.25 7.39
CA GLN A 73 -5.99 -8.39 6.26
C GLN A 73 -5.36 -9.78 6.23
N LEU A 74 -4.93 -10.29 7.39
CA LEU A 74 -4.35 -11.63 7.50
C LEU A 74 -5.34 -12.70 7.06
N LEU A 75 -6.60 -12.62 7.49
CA LEU A 75 -7.65 -13.54 7.07
C LEU A 75 -7.87 -13.47 5.55
N MET A 76 -8.01 -12.28 4.98
CA MET A 76 -8.23 -12.11 3.53
C MET A 76 -7.01 -12.57 2.71
N LEU A 77 -5.80 -12.35 3.21
CA LEU A 77 -4.58 -12.87 2.60
C LEU A 77 -4.56 -14.40 2.60
N VAL A 78 -4.88 -15.03 3.74
CA VAL A 78 -4.96 -16.49 3.84
C VAL A 78 -6.00 -17.05 2.86
N LEU A 79 -7.20 -16.46 2.80
CA LEU A 79 -8.23 -16.86 1.84
C LEU A 79 -7.77 -16.70 0.40
N THR A 80 -7.07 -15.62 0.09
CA THR A 80 -6.47 -15.38 -1.24
C THR A 80 -5.40 -16.42 -1.58
N ILE A 81 -4.52 -16.75 -0.63
CA ILE A 81 -3.50 -17.79 -0.83
C ILE A 81 -4.17 -19.16 -1.04
N LEU A 82 -5.18 -19.52 -0.24
CA LEU A 82 -5.94 -20.76 -0.42
C LEU A 82 -6.62 -20.82 -1.79
N TYR A 83 -7.21 -19.71 -2.23
CA TYR A 83 -7.77 -19.60 -3.58
C TYR A 83 -6.70 -19.83 -4.65
N LEU A 84 -5.55 -19.16 -4.54
CA LEU A 84 -4.43 -19.32 -5.49
C LEU A 84 -3.85 -20.73 -5.49
N LEU A 85 -3.76 -21.40 -4.34
CA LEU A 85 -3.37 -22.82 -4.23
C LEU A 85 -4.40 -23.74 -4.90
N PHE A 86 -5.69 -23.48 -4.68
CA PHE A 86 -6.75 -24.20 -5.40
C PHE A 86 -6.64 -24.02 -6.91
N ARG A 87 -6.34 -22.80 -7.35
CA ARG A 87 -6.07 -22.46 -8.76
C ARG A 87 -4.73 -23.01 -9.27
N ARG A 88 -3.91 -23.63 -8.42
CA ARG A 88 -2.56 -24.11 -8.73
C ARG A 88 -1.65 -23.00 -9.29
N PHE A 89 -1.77 -21.78 -8.74
CA PHE A 89 -0.92 -20.66 -9.14
C PHE A 89 0.56 -20.97 -8.88
N ASP A 90 1.40 -20.64 -9.85
CA ASP A 90 2.85 -20.86 -9.74
C ASP A 90 3.51 -19.70 -8.96
N PHE A 91 3.57 -19.81 -7.63
CA PHE A 91 4.20 -18.81 -6.78
C PHE A 91 5.70 -18.62 -7.04
N LYS A 92 6.38 -19.59 -7.69
CA LYS A 92 7.81 -19.48 -8.00
C LYS A 92 8.12 -18.37 -9.00
N GLN A 93 7.13 -17.89 -9.73
CA GLN A 93 7.29 -16.77 -10.65
C GLN A 93 7.33 -15.40 -9.94
N LEU A 94 6.95 -15.33 -8.66
CA LEU A 94 7.02 -14.09 -7.87
C LEU A 94 8.45 -13.90 -7.37
N PRO A 95 9.18 -12.89 -7.85
CA PRO A 95 10.57 -12.69 -7.48
C PRO A 95 10.68 -12.00 -6.11
N ILE A 96 10.54 -12.76 -5.04
CA ILE A 96 10.80 -12.32 -3.67
C ILE A 96 12.16 -12.88 -3.27
N ARG A 97 13.20 -12.04 -3.27
CA ARG A 97 14.58 -12.48 -3.06
C ARG A 97 15.28 -11.60 -2.03
N LEU A 98 15.88 -12.23 -1.03
CA LEU A 98 16.80 -11.54 -0.13
C LEU A 98 18.14 -11.36 -0.87
N SER A 99 18.54 -10.14 -1.10
CA SER A 99 19.78 -9.79 -1.81
C SER A 99 20.30 -8.43 -1.32
N TRP A 100 21.59 -8.16 -1.48
CA TRP A 100 22.20 -6.88 -1.12
C TRP A 100 21.50 -5.68 -1.78
N SER A 101 20.93 -5.87 -2.98
CA SER A 101 20.18 -4.82 -3.66
C SER A 101 18.93 -4.36 -2.89
N VAL A 102 18.38 -5.18 -2.00
CA VAL A 102 17.24 -4.79 -1.15
C VAL A 102 17.63 -3.66 -0.21
N LEU A 103 18.84 -3.74 0.38
CA LEU A 103 19.35 -2.69 1.28
C LEU A 103 19.56 -1.34 0.57
N LEU A 104 19.78 -1.37 -0.74
CA LEU A 104 19.92 -0.16 -1.55
C LEU A 104 18.55 0.34 -2.03
N TRP A 105 17.73 -0.53 -2.63
CA TRP A 105 16.48 -0.11 -3.26
C TRP A 105 15.40 0.28 -2.27
N THR A 106 15.32 -0.37 -1.10
CA THR A 106 14.31 -0.02 -0.09
C THR A 106 14.41 1.44 0.36
N PRO A 107 15.56 1.93 0.89
CA PRO A 107 15.67 3.32 1.30
C PRO A 107 15.61 4.28 0.10
N LEU A 108 16.14 3.91 -1.07
CA LEU A 108 16.10 4.78 -2.24
C LEU A 108 14.66 5.04 -2.71
N ILE A 109 13.82 4.01 -2.74
CA ILE A 109 12.40 4.14 -3.12
C ILE A 109 11.66 4.93 -2.03
N PHE A 110 11.94 4.67 -0.75
CA PHE A 110 11.33 5.40 0.36
C PHE A 110 11.64 6.90 0.30
N VAL A 111 12.90 7.26 0.07
CA VAL A 111 13.32 8.67 -0.10
C VAL A 111 12.63 9.31 -1.31
N ALA A 112 12.54 8.60 -2.44
CA ALA A 112 11.85 9.12 -3.62
C ALA A 112 10.37 9.38 -3.36
N VAL A 113 9.68 8.43 -2.71
CA VAL A 113 8.26 8.56 -2.33
C VAL A 113 8.05 9.70 -1.34
N GLY A 114 8.88 9.78 -0.30
CA GLY A 114 8.82 10.85 0.70
C GLY A 114 9.04 12.22 0.07
N PHE A 115 10.01 12.36 -0.84
CA PHE A 115 10.23 13.60 -1.56
C PHE A 115 9.06 13.99 -2.47
N PHE A 116 8.44 13.05 -3.17
CA PHE A 116 7.19 13.31 -3.91
C PHE A 116 6.04 13.71 -2.99
N GLY A 117 5.94 13.10 -1.81
CA GLY A 117 4.97 13.48 -0.79
C GLY A 117 5.16 14.92 -0.33
N ASP A 118 6.41 15.33 -0.05
CA ASP A 118 6.74 16.72 0.33
C ASP A 118 6.37 17.73 -0.75
N ILE A 119 6.62 17.39 -2.03
CA ILE A 119 6.22 18.23 -3.18
C ILE A 119 4.68 18.38 -3.20
N VAL A 120 3.96 17.28 -3.11
CA VAL A 120 2.49 17.32 -3.17
C VAL A 120 1.90 18.09 -2.00
N THR A 121 2.36 17.84 -0.77
CA THR A 121 1.89 18.55 0.42
C THR A 121 2.15 20.05 0.32
N THR A 122 3.31 20.43 -0.21
CA THR A 122 3.64 21.86 -0.40
C THR A 122 2.78 22.49 -1.49
N LEU A 123 2.58 21.81 -2.61
CA LEU A 123 1.77 22.33 -3.72
C LEU A 123 0.27 22.37 -3.38
N SER A 124 -0.22 21.48 -2.53
CA SER A 124 -1.61 21.49 -2.04
C SER A 124 -1.88 22.62 -1.04
N GLY A 125 -0.83 23.23 -0.49
CA GLY A 125 -0.94 24.26 0.53
C GLY A 125 -1.21 23.73 1.94
N GLU A 126 -1.16 22.40 2.13
CA GLU A 126 -1.33 21.78 3.45
C GLU A 126 -0.18 22.13 4.39
N TYR A 127 1.06 22.05 3.89
CA TYR A 127 2.28 22.40 4.62
C TYR A 127 3.44 22.67 3.66
N ASN A 128 4.26 23.72 3.95
CA ASN A 128 5.42 24.04 3.13
C ASN A 128 6.68 23.35 3.65
N TYR A 129 6.94 22.13 3.19
CA TYR A 129 8.16 21.38 3.54
C TYR A 129 9.45 21.95 2.94
N PHE A 130 9.37 22.91 2.01
CA PHE A 130 10.53 23.59 1.41
C PHE A 130 10.82 24.95 2.04
N ASP A 131 10.21 25.28 3.18
CA ASP A 131 10.57 26.46 3.94
C ASP A 131 12.03 26.35 4.42
N PRO A 132 12.90 27.34 4.10
CA PRO A 132 14.31 27.28 4.49
C PRO A 132 14.52 27.19 6.01
N THR A 133 13.61 27.68 6.82
CA THR A 133 13.72 27.63 8.29
C THR A 133 13.70 26.21 8.83
N LEU A 134 13.03 25.28 8.12
CA LEU A 134 12.93 23.88 8.53
C LEU A 134 14.28 23.13 8.47
N TRP A 135 15.22 23.60 7.64
CA TRP A 135 16.52 22.95 7.50
C TRP A 135 17.34 22.97 8.79
N SER A 136 17.12 23.95 9.67
CA SER A 136 17.77 24.02 10.98
C SER A 136 17.31 22.92 11.94
N TYR A 137 16.17 22.30 11.70
CA TYR A 137 15.56 21.23 12.51
C TYR A 137 15.80 19.83 11.94
N VAL A 138 16.49 19.71 10.81
CA VAL A 138 16.78 18.41 10.20
C VAL A 138 17.80 17.66 11.05
N ASP A 139 17.40 16.50 11.55
CA ASP A 139 18.25 15.57 12.31
C ASP A 139 18.07 14.15 11.77
N ILE A 140 19.11 13.61 11.16
CA ILE A 140 19.09 12.25 10.60
C ILE A 140 18.87 11.18 11.69
N LEU A 141 19.22 11.47 12.94
CA LEU A 141 19.00 10.56 14.06
C LEU A 141 17.51 10.49 14.47
N GLU A 142 16.71 11.45 14.01
CA GLU A 142 15.26 11.46 14.28
C GLU A 142 14.56 10.24 13.69
N ILE A 143 15.05 9.70 12.59
CA ILE A 143 14.55 8.42 12.03
C ILE A 143 14.61 7.30 13.07
N PHE A 144 15.74 7.18 13.78
CA PHE A 144 15.91 6.12 14.80
C PHE A 144 15.05 6.38 16.04
N ARG A 145 14.87 7.65 16.42
CA ARG A 145 13.99 8.02 17.54
C ARG A 145 12.54 7.66 17.22
N LYS A 146 12.04 8.06 16.04
CA LYS A 146 10.68 7.71 15.58
C LYS A 146 10.50 6.20 15.46
N PHE A 147 11.51 5.48 14.98
CA PHE A 147 11.44 4.02 14.94
C PHE A 147 11.32 3.42 16.35
N ALA A 148 12.05 3.94 17.33
CA ALA A 148 12.00 3.48 18.73
C ALA A 148 10.64 3.75 19.41
N GLU A 149 9.86 4.69 18.90
CA GLU A 149 8.51 5.03 19.40
C GLU A 149 7.40 4.16 18.80
N LEU A 150 7.69 3.40 17.73
CA LEU A 150 6.70 2.52 17.10
C LEU A 150 6.29 1.40 18.06
N THR A 151 4.99 1.18 18.14
CA THR A 151 4.48 0.00 18.85
C THR A 151 4.77 -1.27 18.04
N PRO A 152 4.99 -2.42 18.70
CA PRO A 152 5.16 -3.70 17.99
C PRO A 152 4.01 -3.98 17.01
N MET A 153 2.79 -3.58 17.36
CA MET A 153 1.62 -3.79 16.52
C MET A 153 1.64 -2.90 15.26
N ALA A 154 2.11 -1.65 15.36
CA ALA A 154 2.30 -0.78 14.21
C ALA A 154 3.33 -1.35 13.22
N ILE A 155 4.43 -1.90 13.74
CA ILE A 155 5.45 -2.57 12.91
C ILE A 155 4.87 -3.80 12.21
N LEU A 156 4.19 -4.68 12.95
CA LEU A 156 3.57 -5.89 12.38
C LEU A 156 2.51 -5.54 11.34
N TYR A 157 1.68 -4.53 11.62
CA TYR A 157 0.66 -4.07 10.68
C TYR A 157 1.29 -3.48 9.43
N GLY A 158 2.28 -2.59 9.54
CA GLY A 158 2.96 -2.01 8.38
C GLY A 158 3.64 -3.08 7.51
N LEU A 159 4.30 -4.07 8.13
CA LEU A 159 4.91 -5.19 7.40
C LEU A 159 3.86 -6.04 6.65
N LEU A 160 2.74 -6.34 7.31
CA LEU A 160 1.65 -7.08 6.67
C LEU A 160 1.02 -6.26 5.55
N ASN A 161 0.74 -4.97 5.77
CA ASN A 161 0.09 -4.11 4.79
C ASN A 161 0.96 -3.90 3.55
N GLY A 162 2.25 -3.59 3.75
CA GLY A 162 3.18 -3.45 2.62
C GLY A 162 3.32 -4.75 1.80
N PHE A 163 3.35 -5.93 2.47
CA PHE A 163 3.28 -7.20 1.77
C PHE A 163 1.93 -7.38 1.05
N TYR A 164 0.82 -7.17 1.74
CA TYR A 164 -0.54 -7.37 1.26
C TYR A 164 -0.81 -6.58 -0.02
N GLU A 165 -0.53 -5.30 0.01
CA GLU A 165 -0.77 -4.43 -1.13
C GLU A 165 0.16 -4.73 -2.30
N GLU A 166 1.46 -4.77 -2.08
CA GLU A 166 2.39 -4.94 -3.20
C GLU A 166 2.42 -6.38 -3.72
N PHE A 167 2.04 -7.38 -2.92
CA PHE A 167 1.76 -8.73 -3.41
C PHE A 167 0.64 -8.72 -4.45
N PHE A 168 -0.43 -7.95 -4.21
CA PHE A 168 -1.48 -7.79 -5.20
C PHE A 168 -1.03 -6.94 -6.38
N PHE A 169 -0.60 -5.69 -6.14
CA PHE A 169 -0.39 -4.70 -7.20
C PHE A 169 0.82 -5.02 -8.09
N LEU A 170 1.93 -5.43 -7.50
CA LEU A 170 3.16 -5.75 -8.26
C LEU A 170 3.34 -7.26 -8.49
N GLY A 171 2.86 -8.10 -7.59
CA GLY A 171 2.94 -9.54 -7.73
C GLY A 171 1.87 -10.09 -8.67
N LEU A 172 0.62 -10.08 -8.22
CA LEU A 172 -0.48 -10.75 -8.92
C LEU A 172 -0.94 -10.00 -10.18
N MET A 173 -1.06 -8.65 -10.11
CA MET A 173 -1.50 -7.84 -11.26
C MET A 173 -0.48 -7.80 -12.40
N THR A 174 0.78 -8.14 -12.15
CA THR A 174 1.78 -8.33 -13.22
C THR A 174 1.86 -9.76 -13.74
N SER A 175 1.18 -10.71 -13.08
CA SER A 175 1.08 -12.13 -13.47
C SER A 175 -0.10 -12.37 -14.42
N VAL A 176 -0.23 -11.54 -15.46
CA VAL A 176 -1.23 -11.64 -16.51
C VAL A 176 -0.57 -11.83 -17.87
N LYS A 177 -1.34 -12.26 -18.88
CA LYS A 177 -0.85 -12.31 -20.25
C LYS A 177 -0.35 -10.94 -20.70
N ASP A 178 0.81 -10.91 -21.39
CA ASP A 178 1.45 -9.65 -21.79
C ASP A 178 0.52 -8.73 -22.61
N LYS A 179 -0.35 -9.31 -23.45
CA LYS A 179 -1.35 -8.54 -24.21
C LYS A 179 -2.37 -7.79 -23.35
N TYR A 180 -2.52 -8.15 -22.07
CA TYR A 180 -3.45 -7.51 -21.13
C TYR A 180 -2.74 -6.64 -20.08
N LYS A 181 -1.41 -6.50 -20.13
CA LYS A 181 -0.63 -5.79 -19.11
C LYS A 181 -1.09 -4.36 -18.84
N TRP A 182 -1.47 -3.63 -19.89
CA TRP A 182 -1.94 -2.24 -19.75
C TRP A 182 -3.34 -2.15 -19.13
N TRP A 183 -4.21 -3.11 -19.47
CA TRP A 183 -5.53 -3.21 -18.83
C TRP A 183 -5.40 -3.61 -17.36
N ALA A 184 -4.51 -4.52 -17.04
CA ALA A 184 -4.22 -4.88 -15.66
C ALA A 184 -3.64 -3.70 -14.87
N LEU A 185 -2.74 -2.93 -15.47
CA LEU A 185 -2.19 -1.71 -14.87
C LEU A 185 -3.28 -0.67 -14.63
N ALA A 186 -4.12 -0.37 -15.63
CA ALA A 186 -5.22 0.58 -15.47
C ALA A 186 -6.21 0.13 -14.38
N TYR A 187 -6.58 -1.16 -14.38
CA TYR A 187 -7.44 -1.74 -13.36
C TYR A 187 -6.82 -1.63 -11.96
N SER A 188 -5.54 -2.01 -11.81
CA SER A 188 -4.85 -1.93 -10.52
C SER A 188 -4.76 -0.50 -10.00
N THR A 189 -4.54 0.47 -10.89
CA THR A 189 -4.55 1.91 -10.54
C THR A 189 -5.92 2.34 -10.02
N ILE A 190 -7.01 1.94 -10.69
CA ILE A 190 -8.38 2.25 -10.23
C ILE A 190 -8.64 1.63 -8.86
N ILE A 191 -8.25 0.38 -8.63
CA ILE A 191 -8.41 -0.27 -7.32
C ILE A 191 -7.61 0.49 -6.26
N ARG A 192 -6.34 0.84 -6.54
CA ARG A 192 -5.48 1.59 -5.60
C ARG A 192 -6.08 2.96 -5.25
N ILE A 193 -6.62 3.69 -6.21
CA ILE A 193 -7.35 4.94 -5.96
C ILE A 193 -8.56 4.67 -5.07
N SER A 194 -9.40 3.68 -5.43
CA SER A 194 -10.70 3.45 -4.80
C SER A 194 -10.62 3.18 -3.31
N PHE A 195 -9.61 2.45 -2.84
CA PHE A 195 -9.51 2.16 -1.41
C PHE A 195 -8.68 3.19 -0.62
N HIS A 196 -8.12 4.22 -1.30
CA HIS A 196 -7.45 5.35 -0.66
C HIS A 196 -8.29 6.64 -0.63
N THR A 197 -9.52 6.63 -1.16
CA THR A 197 -10.37 7.83 -1.18
C THR A 197 -10.68 8.40 0.20
N TYR A 198 -10.56 7.60 1.27
CA TYR A 198 -10.69 8.06 2.66
C TYR A 198 -9.65 9.13 3.06
N GLN A 199 -8.53 9.21 2.37
CA GLN A 199 -7.50 10.24 2.55
C GLN A 199 -7.78 11.52 1.73
N GLY A 200 -8.94 11.59 1.06
CA GLY A 200 -9.26 12.63 0.08
C GLY A 200 -8.80 12.29 -1.34
N MET A 201 -9.48 12.87 -2.32
CA MET A 201 -9.26 12.53 -3.73
C MET A 201 -7.84 12.86 -4.21
N LEU A 202 -7.25 13.96 -3.74
CA LEU A 202 -5.88 14.33 -4.10
C LEU A 202 -4.89 13.22 -3.74
N TRP A 203 -4.89 12.79 -2.48
CA TRP A 203 -4.00 11.74 -2.01
C TRP A 203 -4.30 10.39 -2.63
N ALA A 204 -5.58 10.05 -2.83
CA ALA A 204 -5.97 8.84 -3.56
C ALA A 204 -5.38 8.79 -4.98
N LEU A 205 -5.40 9.92 -5.71
CA LEU A 205 -4.78 10.04 -7.03
C LEU A 205 -3.25 9.98 -6.97
N VAL A 206 -2.62 10.63 -5.99
CA VAL A 206 -1.17 10.57 -5.82
C VAL A 206 -0.72 9.14 -5.54
N ILE A 207 -1.36 8.46 -4.59
CA ILE A 207 -1.02 7.08 -4.21
C ILE A 207 -1.32 6.11 -5.37
N GLY A 208 -2.49 6.25 -5.99
CA GLY A 208 -2.92 5.34 -7.05
C GLY A 208 -2.20 5.55 -8.38
N VAL A 209 -2.03 6.80 -8.81
CA VAL A 209 -1.43 7.13 -10.11
C VAL A 209 0.08 7.35 -9.97
N VAL A 210 0.50 8.33 -9.16
CA VAL A 210 1.93 8.70 -9.12
C VAL A 210 2.77 7.57 -8.54
N TYR A 211 2.47 7.14 -7.31
CA TYR A 211 3.22 6.06 -6.66
C TYR A 211 2.97 4.72 -7.34
N GLY A 212 1.71 4.41 -7.71
CA GLY A 212 1.35 3.16 -8.36
C GLY A 212 2.09 2.96 -9.69
N LEU A 213 2.14 3.97 -10.57
CA LEU A 213 2.88 3.91 -11.83
C LEU A 213 4.39 3.90 -11.59
N PHE A 214 4.90 4.72 -10.65
CA PHE A 214 6.31 4.72 -10.28
C PHE A 214 6.77 3.33 -9.83
N TYR A 215 6.04 2.67 -8.91
CA TYR A 215 6.35 1.31 -8.45
C TYR A 215 6.29 0.29 -9.59
N TYR A 216 5.24 0.34 -10.41
CA TYR A 216 5.08 -0.58 -11.53
C TYR A 216 6.26 -0.49 -12.50
N PHE A 217 6.62 0.71 -12.94
CA PHE A 217 7.70 0.89 -13.91
C PHE A 217 9.07 0.55 -13.30
N LEU A 218 9.31 0.96 -12.07
CA LEU A 218 10.54 0.65 -11.36
C LEU A 218 10.70 -0.86 -11.14
N TYR A 219 9.64 -1.53 -10.70
CA TYR A 219 9.61 -2.98 -10.53
C TYR A 219 9.83 -3.71 -11.86
N LYS A 220 9.06 -3.36 -12.89
CA LYS A 220 9.07 -4.08 -14.17
C LYS A 220 10.39 -3.95 -14.92
N TYR A 221 11.02 -2.78 -14.87
CA TYR A 221 12.15 -2.47 -15.74
C TYR A 221 13.52 -2.42 -15.02
N LYS A 222 13.54 -2.15 -13.72
CA LYS A 222 14.81 -1.95 -12.98
C LYS A 222 15.03 -2.97 -11.87
N VAL A 223 14.17 -3.00 -10.86
CA VAL A 223 14.43 -3.74 -9.62
C VAL A 223 14.16 -5.23 -9.77
N LYS A 224 13.08 -5.63 -10.41
CA LYS A 224 12.68 -7.03 -10.68
C LYS A 224 12.72 -7.92 -9.42
N ASN A 225 12.44 -7.35 -8.26
CA ASN A 225 12.35 -8.00 -6.97
C ASN A 225 11.25 -7.30 -6.16
N LEU A 226 10.31 -8.04 -5.61
CA LEU A 226 9.18 -7.49 -4.86
C LEU A 226 9.57 -7.04 -3.45
N LEU A 227 10.58 -7.66 -2.85
CA LEU A 227 10.93 -7.43 -1.45
C LEU A 227 11.25 -5.95 -1.11
N PRO A 228 12.00 -5.18 -1.93
CA PRO A 228 12.20 -3.76 -1.68
C PRO A 228 10.90 -2.94 -1.62
N PHE A 229 9.91 -3.30 -2.44
CA PHE A 229 8.61 -2.60 -2.45
C PHE A 229 7.77 -2.93 -1.22
N PHE A 230 7.76 -4.19 -0.77
CA PHE A 230 7.12 -4.59 0.49
C PHE A 230 7.67 -3.82 1.68
N LEU A 231 9.01 -3.77 1.79
CA LEU A 231 9.68 -3.10 2.91
C LEU A 231 9.53 -1.57 2.84
N MET A 232 9.65 -0.99 1.65
CA MET A 232 9.46 0.45 1.46
C MET A 232 8.03 0.87 1.81
N HIS A 233 7.02 0.12 1.36
CA HIS A 233 5.63 0.38 1.68
C HIS A 233 5.40 0.26 3.20
N ALA A 234 5.94 -0.77 3.84
CA ALA A 234 5.89 -0.91 5.28
C ALA A 234 6.51 0.31 6.01
N LEU A 235 7.64 0.84 5.52
CA LEU A 235 8.24 2.05 6.06
C LEU A 235 7.33 3.28 5.85
N ALA A 236 6.67 3.39 4.70
CA ALA A 236 5.73 4.47 4.44
C ALA A 236 4.50 4.41 5.35
N ASP A 237 4.01 3.21 5.68
CA ASP A 237 2.93 3.03 6.67
C ASP A 237 3.35 3.39 8.10
N MET A 238 4.61 3.12 8.46
CA MET A 238 5.15 3.40 9.79
C MET A 238 5.50 4.88 10.00
N PHE A 239 6.01 5.54 8.96
CA PHE A 239 6.59 6.89 9.06
C PHE A 239 5.85 7.95 8.25
N GLY A 240 4.89 7.55 7.41
CA GLY A 240 4.25 8.42 6.44
C GLY A 240 5.06 8.55 5.14
N SER A 241 4.46 9.27 4.19
CA SER A 241 5.02 9.49 2.85
C SER A 241 5.63 10.90 2.69
N SER A 242 6.18 11.47 3.77
CA SER A 242 6.92 12.74 3.76
C SER A 242 8.34 12.52 4.27
N LEU A 243 9.33 12.86 3.46
CA LEU A 243 10.74 12.74 3.82
C LEU A 243 11.10 13.78 4.90
N MET A 244 10.67 15.01 4.73
CA MET A 244 10.96 16.08 5.67
C MET A 244 10.28 15.83 7.02
N TYR A 245 9.04 15.34 7.04
CA TYR A 245 8.38 14.94 8.29
C TYR A 245 9.19 13.91 9.08
N VAL A 246 9.81 12.96 8.38
CA VAL A 246 10.63 11.90 9.01
C VAL A 246 11.94 12.47 9.57
N LEU A 247 12.53 13.47 8.91
CA LEU A 247 13.85 14.04 9.25
C LEU A 247 13.79 15.19 10.25
N ILE A 248 12.66 15.90 10.35
CA ILE A 248 12.55 17.07 11.23
C ILE A 248 12.32 16.62 12.67
N ASN A 249 13.11 17.21 13.58
CA ASN A 249 12.87 17.13 15.00
C ASN A 249 11.82 18.17 15.41
N TRP A 250 10.57 17.74 15.57
CA TRP A 250 9.43 18.58 15.95
C TRP A 250 9.43 19.00 17.45
N ARG A 251 10.41 18.52 18.22
CA ARG A 251 10.52 18.77 19.67
C ARG A 251 11.48 19.91 20.03
N SER A 252 12.17 20.46 19.03
CA SER A 252 13.19 21.52 19.22
C SER A 252 12.60 22.91 19.04
#